data_df9a06466d1440becbab388103d19b8e
#
_entry.id   df9a06466d1440becbab388103d19b8e
#
_cell.length_a   1.000
_cell.length_b   1.000
_cell.length_c   1.000
_cell.angle_alpha   90.00
_cell.angle_beta   90.00
_cell.angle_gamma   90.00
#
_symmetry.space_group_name_H-M   'P 1'
#
loop_
_entity.id
_entity.type
_entity.pdbx_description
1 polymer ?
#
loop_
_entity_poly.entity_id
_entity_poly.type
_entity_poly.pdbx_seq_one_letter_code
_entity_poly.pdbx_strand_id
1 'polypeptide(L)'
;GEESLPDGISPREAVMLLSKQKAEEISARKFPDGNITDTIVAADTIVATDGEILGKPKSQEHAAEMLRRLSGRVHSVFTGVTLITPKTSVTFAEETLVEFYPLTAQEIADYTATGEPMDKAGAYGIQGRGALLVKRIEGDYYNVMGLPAGEVYHRLKELGAL
;
A
#
# COMPACT_ATOMS: atom_id res chain seq x y z
N GLY A 1 -7.65 -10.42 -8.40
CA GLY A 1 -6.80 -11.59 -8.53
C GLY A 1 -5.39 -11.31 -8.09
N GLU A 2 -4.72 -12.31 -7.59
CA GLU A 2 -3.30 -12.19 -7.29
C GLU A 2 -2.56 -12.05 -8.63
N GLU A 3 -2.12 -10.86 -8.92
CA GLU A 3 -1.31 -10.62 -10.09
C GLU A 3 0.11 -11.09 -9.80
N SER A 4 0.65 -11.91 -10.69
CA SER A 4 2.02 -12.36 -10.53
C SER A 4 2.98 -11.23 -10.85
N LEU A 5 3.84 -10.89 -9.88
CA LEU A 5 4.89 -9.92 -10.07
C LEU A 5 6.13 -10.61 -10.67
N PRO A 6 6.89 -9.93 -11.54
CA PRO A 6 8.16 -10.46 -12.03
C PRO A 6 9.12 -10.76 -10.88
N ASP A 7 9.93 -11.82 -11.04
CA ASP A 7 10.96 -12.15 -10.07
C ASP A 7 12.00 -11.02 -9.99
N GLY A 8 12.43 -10.72 -8.77
CA GLY A 8 13.46 -9.71 -8.53
C GLY A 8 13.00 -8.27 -8.65
N ILE A 9 11.69 -8.04 -8.80
CA ILE A 9 11.16 -6.67 -8.86
C ILE A 9 11.29 -6.00 -7.49
N SER A 10 11.69 -4.72 -7.49
CA SER A 10 11.77 -3.96 -6.24
C SER A 10 10.38 -3.64 -5.71
N PRO A 11 10.24 -3.40 -4.38
CA PRO A 11 8.95 -2.98 -3.81
C PRO A 11 8.38 -1.72 -4.50
N ARG A 12 9.22 -0.74 -4.81
CA ARG A 12 8.81 0.48 -5.49
C ARG A 12 8.25 0.18 -6.89
N GLU A 13 8.96 -0.62 -7.66
CA GLU A 13 8.52 -1.01 -9.00
C GLU A 13 7.25 -1.85 -8.94
N ALA A 14 7.13 -2.71 -7.93
CA ALA A 14 5.96 -3.56 -7.75
C ALA A 14 4.68 -2.73 -7.59
N VAL A 15 4.69 -1.73 -6.71
CA VAL A 15 3.48 -0.91 -6.50
C VAL A 15 3.17 -0.02 -7.69
N MET A 16 4.20 0.43 -8.41
CA MET A 16 3.99 1.19 -9.65
C MET A 16 3.31 0.32 -10.71
N LEU A 17 3.79 -0.90 -10.88
CA LEU A 17 3.20 -1.86 -11.82
C LEU A 17 1.75 -2.19 -11.45
N LEU A 18 1.50 -2.52 -10.18
CA LEU A 18 0.17 -2.89 -9.70
C LEU A 18 -0.83 -1.75 -9.81
N SER A 19 -0.43 -0.52 -9.47
CA SER A 19 -1.31 0.64 -9.62
C SER A 19 -1.64 0.93 -11.08
N LYS A 20 -0.66 0.75 -11.96
CA LYS A 20 -0.84 0.95 -13.39
C LYS A 20 -1.81 -0.07 -13.98
N GLN A 21 -1.65 -1.34 -13.64
CA GLN A 21 -2.56 -2.40 -14.08
C GLN A 21 -3.99 -2.13 -13.61
N LYS A 22 -4.14 -1.75 -12.35
CA LYS A 22 -5.44 -1.40 -11.77
C LYS A 22 -6.10 -0.23 -12.50
N ALA A 23 -5.34 0.82 -12.78
CA ALA A 23 -5.83 1.99 -13.50
C ALA A 23 -6.26 1.63 -14.93
N GLU A 24 -5.48 0.80 -15.62
CA GLU A 24 -5.79 0.35 -16.97
C GLU A 24 -7.06 -0.51 -17.01
N GLU A 25 -7.26 -1.39 -16.02
CA GLU A 25 -8.48 -2.19 -15.89
C GLU A 25 -9.71 -1.31 -15.68
N ILE A 26 -9.60 -0.31 -14.81
CA ILE A 26 -10.68 0.65 -14.55
C ILE A 26 -10.99 1.43 -15.83
N SER A 27 -9.95 1.89 -16.53
CA SER A 27 -10.10 2.63 -17.79
C SER A 27 -10.81 1.81 -18.86
N ALA A 28 -10.41 0.56 -19.02
CA ALA A 28 -11.02 -0.34 -20.01
C ALA A 28 -12.48 -0.63 -19.70
N ARG A 29 -12.82 -0.76 -18.42
CA ARG A 29 -14.19 -1.03 -17.99
C ARG A 29 -15.09 0.18 -18.10
N LYS A 30 -14.58 1.35 -17.70
CA LYS A 30 -15.37 2.59 -17.64
C LYS A 30 -15.42 3.33 -18.96
N PHE A 31 -14.38 3.21 -19.78
CA PHE A 31 -14.26 3.87 -21.08
C PHE A 31 -13.88 2.86 -22.15
N PRO A 32 -14.79 1.90 -22.49
CA PRO A 32 -14.46 0.80 -23.39
C PRO A 32 -14.12 1.24 -24.82
N ASP A 33 -14.54 2.43 -25.23
CA ASP A 33 -14.20 3.01 -26.53
C ASP A 33 -12.84 3.73 -26.55
N GLY A 34 -12.15 3.75 -25.39
CA GLY A 34 -10.87 4.43 -25.26
C GLY A 34 -10.96 5.94 -25.08
N ASN A 35 -12.18 6.50 -25.09
CA ASN A 35 -12.39 7.95 -24.91
C ASN A 35 -12.53 8.28 -23.42
N ILE A 36 -11.41 8.63 -22.79
CA ILE A 36 -11.35 8.92 -21.35
C ILE A 36 -11.84 10.34 -21.12
N THR A 37 -12.94 10.49 -20.38
CA THR A 37 -13.55 11.80 -20.10
C THR A 37 -13.38 12.23 -18.64
N ASP A 38 -13.04 11.30 -17.74
CA ASP A 38 -12.84 11.57 -16.31
C ASP A 38 -11.45 11.16 -15.88
N THR A 39 -10.98 11.71 -14.75
CA THR A 39 -9.72 11.32 -14.16
C THR A 39 -9.87 10.02 -13.37
N ILE A 40 -8.93 9.10 -13.58
CA ILE A 40 -8.84 7.83 -12.85
C ILE A 40 -7.69 7.95 -11.87
N VAL A 41 -7.93 7.58 -10.61
CA VAL A 41 -6.91 7.45 -9.58
C VAL A 41 -6.92 6.01 -9.10
N ALA A 42 -5.81 5.32 -9.26
CA ALA A 42 -5.65 3.96 -8.75
C ALA A 42 -4.40 3.89 -7.88
N ALA A 43 -4.49 3.13 -6.79
CA ALA A 43 -3.39 2.99 -5.85
C ALA A 43 -3.27 1.55 -5.39
N ASP A 44 -2.05 1.15 -5.04
CA ASP A 44 -1.78 -0.14 -4.44
C ASP A 44 -0.65 0.00 -3.42
N THR A 45 -0.80 -0.67 -2.27
CA THR A 45 0.11 -0.53 -1.13
C THR A 45 0.68 -1.88 -0.75
N ILE A 46 1.97 -1.90 -0.48
CA ILE A 46 2.65 -3.09 0.06
C ILE A 46 3.52 -2.68 1.25
N VAL A 47 3.82 -3.68 2.08
CA VAL A 47 4.81 -3.58 3.14
C VAL A 47 6.03 -4.36 2.71
N ALA A 48 7.21 -3.81 2.96
CA ALA A 48 8.47 -4.47 2.63
C ALA A 48 9.42 -4.48 3.84
N THR A 49 10.05 -5.61 4.06
CA THR A 49 11.08 -5.77 5.09
C THR A 49 12.14 -6.75 4.58
N ASP A 50 13.40 -6.45 4.84
CA ASP A 50 14.54 -7.27 4.40
C ASP A 50 14.52 -7.61 2.91
N GLY A 51 14.03 -6.68 2.07
CA GLY A 51 13.92 -6.89 0.63
C GLY A 51 12.74 -7.77 0.20
N GLU A 52 11.95 -8.26 1.14
CA GLU A 52 10.77 -9.06 0.86
C GLU A 52 9.49 -8.23 0.92
N ILE A 53 8.58 -8.53 0.00
CA ILE A 53 7.25 -7.92 -0.04
C ILE A 53 6.31 -8.77 0.80
N LEU A 54 5.65 -8.13 1.77
CA LEU A 54 4.62 -8.76 2.58
C LEU A 54 3.25 -8.35 2.05
N GLY A 55 2.51 -9.32 1.54
CA GLY A 55 1.13 -9.10 1.11
C GLY A 55 0.15 -9.28 2.26
N LYS A 56 -1.11 -9.55 1.92
CA LYS A 56 -2.14 -9.84 2.90
C LYS A 56 -1.90 -11.22 3.51
N PRO A 57 -2.14 -11.39 4.83
CA PRO A 57 -1.97 -12.70 5.46
C PRO A 57 -3.03 -13.68 4.94
N LYS A 58 -2.64 -14.95 4.84
CA LYS A 58 -3.53 -16.02 4.36
C LYS A 58 -4.28 -16.72 5.49
N SER A 59 -3.84 -16.48 6.72
CA SER A 59 -4.43 -17.08 7.93
C SER A 59 -4.07 -16.22 9.12
N GLN A 60 -4.73 -16.46 10.26
CA GLN A 60 -4.40 -15.78 11.51
C GLN A 60 -2.98 -16.09 11.95
N GLU A 61 -2.53 -17.34 11.77
CA GLU A 61 -1.16 -17.74 12.07
C GLU A 61 -0.14 -17.03 11.18
N HIS A 62 -0.44 -16.91 9.88
CA HIS A 62 0.41 -16.18 8.94
C HIS A 62 0.50 -14.69 9.33
N ALA A 63 -0.61 -14.09 9.76
CA ALA A 63 -0.61 -12.72 10.27
C ALA A 63 0.31 -12.58 11.49
N ALA A 64 0.27 -13.55 12.41
CA ALA A 64 1.14 -13.53 13.59
C ALA A 64 2.62 -13.63 13.21
N GLU A 65 2.97 -14.44 12.22
CA GLU A 65 4.34 -14.53 11.70
C GLU A 65 4.81 -13.20 11.12
N MET A 66 3.96 -12.55 10.32
CA MET A 66 4.28 -11.23 9.76
C MET A 66 4.57 -10.22 10.86
N LEU A 67 3.73 -10.17 11.89
CA LEU A 67 3.90 -9.24 13.00
C LEU A 67 5.17 -9.54 13.81
N ARG A 68 5.52 -10.81 13.98
CA ARG A 68 6.79 -11.18 14.62
C ARG A 68 7.99 -10.65 13.84
N ARG A 69 7.92 -10.70 12.51
CA ARG A 69 8.98 -10.17 11.65
C ARG A 69 9.12 -8.65 11.75
N LEU A 70 8.01 -7.94 11.93
CA LEU A 70 7.99 -6.48 12.00
C LEU A 70 8.28 -5.96 13.42
N SER A 71 8.10 -6.78 14.45
CA SER A 71 8.27 -6.43 15.86
C SER A 71 9.64 -5.79 16.13
N GLY A 72 9.64 -4.62 16.77
CA GLY A 72 10.85 -3.93 17.20
C GLY A 72 11.76 -3.44 16.08
N ARG A 73 11.27 -3.38 14.86
CA ARG A 73 12.07 -3.06 13.67
C ARG A 73 11.43 -1.95 12.85
N VAL A 74 12.22 -1.41 11.92
CA VAL A 74 11.74 -0.46 10.92
C VAL A 74 11.47 -1.23 9.62
N HIS A 75 10.31 -0.98 9.04
CA HIS A 75 9.96 -1.51 7.72
C HIS A 75 9.50 -0.37 6.82
N SER A 76 9.36 -0.65 5.53
CA SER A 76 8.89 0.31 4.55
C SER A 76 7.46 0.01 4.13
N VAL A 77 6.67 1.07 3.96
CA VAL A 77 5.35 1.00 3.31
C VAL A 77 5.46 1.77 2.01
N PHE A 78 5.19 1.09 0.92
CA PHE A 78 5.17 1.71 -0.42
C PHE A 78 3.75 1.76 -0.93
N THR A 79 3.35 2.89 -1.47
CA THR A 79 2.12 3.02 -2.24
C THR A 79 2.46 3.51 -3.64
N GLY A 80 2.05 2.76 -4.65
CA GLY A 80 2.08 3.19 -6.03
C GLY A 80 0.76 3.86 -6.37
N VAL A 81 0.84 4.91 -7.17
CA VAL A 81 -0.35 5.63 -7.64
C VAL A 81 -0.22 5.83 -9.14
N THR A 82 -1.30 5.56 -9.84
CA THR A 82 -1.42 5.89 -11.27
C THR A 82 -2.60 6.82 -11.48
N LEU A 83 -2.31 7.92 -12.15
CA LEU A 83 -3.31 8.94 -12.50
C LEU A 83 -3.48 8.89 -14.01
N ILE A 84 -4.70 8.67 -14.49
CA ILE A 84 -5.03 8.75 -15.91
C ILE A 84 -6.00 9.90 -16.09
N THR A 85 -5.60 10.89 -16.88
CA THR A 85 -6.47 12.02 -17.26
C THR A 85 -6.85 11.88 -18.73
N PRO A 86 -7.80 12.69 -19.25
CA PRO A 86 -8.11 12.69 -20.68
C PRO A 86 -6.91 12.97 -21.58
N LYS A 87 -5.86 13.61 -21.06
CA LYS A 87 -4.70 14.05 -21.84
C LYS A 87 -3.43 13.23 -21.63
N THR A 88 -3.29 12.60 -20.45
CA THR A 88 -2.02 11.96 -20.09
C THR A 88 -2.20 10.96 -18.95
N SER A 89 -1.16 10.20 -18.68
CA SER A 89 -1.10 9.35 -17.49
C SER A 89 0.25 9.49 -16.82
N VAL A 90 0.28 9.33 -15.49
CA VAL A 90 1.51 9.35 -14.69
C VAL A 90 1.41 8.29 -13.61
N THR A 91 2.53 7.63 -13.34
CA THR A 91 2.65 6.65 -12.26
C THR A 91 3.82 7.06 -11.36
N PHE A 92 3.61 7.02 -10.06
CA PHE A 92 4.65 7.32 -9.08
C PHE A 92 4.49 6.44 -7.85
N ALA A 93 5.49 6.44 -6.99
CA ALA A 93 5.47 5.70 -5.73
C ALA A 93 5.98 6.56 -4.58
N GLU A 94 5.37 6.37 -3.41
CA GLU A 94 5.80 6.97 -2.15
C GLU A 94 6.25 5.89 -1.19
N GLU A 95 7.28 6.20 -0.39
CA GLU A 95 7.78 5.31 0.66
C GLU A 95 7.68 6.03 2.00
N THR A 96 7.17 5.32 3.02
CA THR A 96 7.15 5.78 4.41
C THR A 96 7.80 4.70 5.26
N LEU A 97 8.71 5.10 6.14
CA LEU A 97 9.33 4.20 7.10
C LEU A 97 8.46 4.15 8.36
N VAL A 98 8.22 2.94 8.85
CA VAL A 98 7.40 2.70 10.05
C VAL A 98 8.20 1.86 11.01
N GLU A 99 8.31 2.33 12.25
CA GLU A 99 8.97 1.60 13.33
C GLU A 99 7.93 1.05 14.29
N PHE A 100 8.00 -0.26 14.57
CA PHE A 100 7.16 -0.92 15.57
C PHE A 100 7.85 -0.94 16.93
N TYR A 101 7.04 -0.85 17.98
CA TYR A 101 7.49 -1.26 19.31
C TYR A 101 7.84 -2.76 19.29
N PRO A 102 8.73 -3.23 20.18
CA PRO A 102 8.86 -4.67 20.41
C PRO A 102 7.50 -5.22 20.86
N LEU A 103 7.01 -6.23 20.18
CA LEU A 103 5.69 -6.82 20.46
C LEU A 103 5.86 -8.13 21.22
N THR A 104 5.06 -8.32 22.29
CA THR A 104 5.01 -9.58 22.99
C THR A 104 4.15 -10.58 22.22
N ALA A 105 4.32 -11.87 22.52
CA ALA A 105 3.48 -12.92 21.93
C ALA A 105 2.00 -12.68 22.24
N GLN A 106 1.69 -12.18 23.44
CA GLN A 106 0.31 -11.88 23.83
C GLN A 106 -0.28 -10.72 23.03
N GLU A 107 0.52 -9.65 22.83
CA GLU A 107 0.07 -8.51 22.03
C GLU A 107 -0.24 -8.93 20.59
N ILE A 108 0.60 -9.78 20.01
CA ILE A 108 0.37 -10.30 18.67
C ILE A 108 -0.90 -11.16 18.63
N ALA A 109 -1.08 -12.05 19.60
CA ALA A 109 -2.26 -12.90 19.69
C ALA A 109 -3.54 -12.07 19.83
N ASP A 110 -3.52 -11.06 20.70
CA ASP A 110 -4.67 -10.19 20.92
C ASP A 110 -5.02 -9.39 19.66
N TYR A 111 -4.01 -8.89 18.95
CA TYR A 111 -4.23 -8.10 17.74
C TYR A 111 -4.77 -8.99 16.60
N THR A 112 -4.19 -10.17 16.38
CA THR A 112 -4.66 -11.06 15.33
C THR A 112 -6.07 -11.59 15.60
N ALA A 113 -6.46 -11.71 16.86
CA ALA A 113 -7.81 -12.14 17.25
C ALA A 113 -8.89 -11.11 16.87
N THR A 114 -8.52 -9.84 16.65
CA THR A 114 -9.51 -8.81 16.26
C THR A 114 -10.00 -8.99 14.83
N GLY A 115 -9.30 -9.75 13.99
CA GLY A 115 -9.57 -9.85 12.55
C GLY A 115 -9.08 -8.66 11.73
N GLU A 116 -8.67 -7.57 12.38
CA GLU A 116 -8.19 -6.35 11.71
C GLU A 116 -7.03 -6.60 10.74
N PRO A 117 -6.06 -7.50 11.05
CA PRO A 117 -4.95 -7.76 10.16
C PRO A 117 -5.28 -8.38 8.80
N MET A 118 -6.43 -9.05 8.68
CA MET A 118 -6.65 -10.03 7.62
C MET A 118 -6.78 -9.46 6.22
N ASP A 119 -7.16 -8.21 6.08
CA ASP A 119 -7.33 -7.55 4.78
C ASP A 119 -6.23 -6.54 4.45
N LYS A 120 -5.12 -6.57 5.21
CA LYS A 120 -4.08 -5.55 5.11
C LYS A 120 -2.72 -6.15 4.79
N ALA A 121 -1.98 -5.50 3.89
CA ALA A 121 -0.58 -5.84 3.61
C ALA A 121 0.25 -5.71 4.89
N GLY A 122 1.12 -6.69 5.15
CA GLY A 122 1.95 -6.71 6.36
C GLY A 122 1.18 -7.03 7.63
N ALA A 123 -0.10 -7.35 7.53
CA ALA A 123 -0.96 -7.78 8.63
C ALA A 123 -1.25 -6.71 9.68
N TYR A 124 -1.22 -5.42 9.31
CA TYR A 124 -1.63 -4.37 10.26
C TYR A 124 -2.17 -3.14 9.55
N GLY A 125 -2.98 -2.37 10.26
CA GLY A 125 -3.37 -1.02 9.87
C GLY A 125 -2.86 -0.01 10.89
N ILE A 126 -2.42 1.16 10.44
CA ILE A 126 -1.92 2.21 11.34
C ILE A 126 -3.05 2.86 12.14
N GLN A 127 -4.28 2.73 11.66
CA GLN A 127 -5.48 3.14 12.40
C GLN A 127 -6.04 1.98 13.21
N GLY A 128 -7.03 2.26 14.03
CA GLY A 128 -7.63 1.26 14.89
C GLY A 128 -6.64 0.77 15.95
N ARG A 129 -6.69 -0.50 16.27
CA ARG A 129 -5.80 -1.11 17.28
C ARG A 129 -4.36 -1.20 16.80
N GLY A 130 -4.14 -1.25 15.48
CA GLY A 130 -2.79 -1.23 14.92
C GLY A 130 -1.99 0.02 15.28
N ALA A 131 -2.67 1.10 15.63
CA ALA A 131 -2.01 2.32 16.11
C ALA A 131 -1.13 2.08 17.35
N LEU A 132 -1.47 1.07 18.15
CA LEU A 132 -0.72 0.74 19.36
C LEU A 132 0.59 -0.01 19.07
N LEU A 133 0.74 -0.53 17.88
CA LEU A 133 1.94 -1.25 17.46
C LEU A 133 3.04 -0.30 16.98
N VAL A 134 2.65 0.86 16.49
CA VAL A 134 3.55 1.81 15.81
C VAL A 134 4.17 2.78 16.81
N LYS A 135 5.51 2.81 16.81
CA LYS A 135 6.28 3.72 17.66
C LYS A 135 6.49 5.07 16.98
N ARG A 136 6.83 5.07 15.69
CA ARG A 136 7.07 6.30 14.92
C ARG A 136 6.98 6.00 13.42
N ILE A 137 6.80 7.07 12.65
CA ILE A 137 6.89 7.02 11.19
C ILE A 137 7.83 8.10 10.71
N GLU A 138 8.41 7.88 9.53
CA GLU A 138 9.20 8.88 8.81
C GLU A 138 8.68 8.92 7.37
N GLY A 139 7.99 10.01 7.03
CA GLY A 139 7.32 10.18 5.74
C GLY A 139 5.85 10.48 5.88
N ASP A 140 5.12 10.27 4.80
CA ASP A 140 3.70 10.60 4.70
C ASP A 140 2.84 9.56 5.41
N TYR A 141 2.11 9.99 6.42
CA TYR A 141 1.15 9.15 7.15
C TYR A 141 0.04 8.62 6.23
N TYR A 142 -0.48 9.44 5.33
CA TYR A 142 -1.55 9.03 4.43
C TYR A 142 -1.10 7.97 3.44
N ASN A 143 0.20 7.98 3.10
CA ASN A 143 0.80 6.90 2.32
C ASN A 143 0.65 5.55 3.02
N VAL A 144 0.87 5.51 4.33
CA VAL A 144 0.72 4.28 5.13
C VAL A 144 -0.74 3.81 5.13
N MET A 145 -1.68 4.74 5.06
CA MET A 145 -3.11 4.43 4.98
C MET A 145 -3.55 3.92 3.60
N GLY A 146 -2.71 4.06 2.58
CA GLY A 146 -2.97 3.54 1.25
C GLY A 146 -3.12 4.56 0.15
N LEU A 147 -3.02 5.86 0.45
CA LEU A 147 -3.05 6.92 -0.56
C LEU A 147 -2.30 8.16 -0.07
N PRO A 148 -1.18 8.52 -0.70
CA PRO A 148 -0.46 9.76 -0.35
C PRO A 148 -1.24 10.98 -0.88
N ALA A 149 -2.28 11.36 -0.15
CA ALA A 149 -3.31 12.30 -0.61
C ALA A 149 -2.75 13.66 -1.03
N GLY A 150 -1.79 14.20 -0.28
CA GLY A 150 -1.19 15.50 -0.62
C GLY A 150 -0.43 15.47 -1.94
N GLU A 151 0.38 14.43 -2.15
CA GLU A 151 1.11 14.24 -3.40
C GLU A 151 0.15 14.07 -4.58
N VAL A 152 -0.90 13.27 -4.40
CA VAL A 152 -1.93 13.05 -5.43
C VAL A 152 -2.57 14.38 -5.80
N TYR A 153 -2.96 15.17 -4.80
CA TYR A 153 -3.56 16.49 -5.03
C TYR A 153 -2.64 17.40 -5.86
N HIS A 154 -1.38 17.50 -5.46
CA HIS A 154 -0.44 18.40 -6.15
C HIS A 154 -0.12 17.92 -7.56
N ARG A 155 -0.02 16.62 -7.78
CA ARG A 155 0.19 16.08 -9.13
C ARG A 155 -1.02 16.29 -10.03
N LEU A 156 -2.23 16.11 -9.52
CA LEU A 156 -3.46 16.40 -10.28
C LEU A 156 -3.53 17.88 -10.66
N LYS A 157 -3.12 18.74 -9.75
CA LYS A 157 -3.06 20.20 -10.00
C LYS A 157 -2.07 20.52 -11.10
N GLU A 158 -0.87 19.93 -11.07
CA GLU A 158 0.16 20.10 -12.12
C GLU A 158 -0.34 19.62 -13.48
N LEU A 159 -1.13 18.56 -13.51
CA LEU A 159 -1.70 18.00 -14.74
C LEU A 159 -2.90 18.79 -15.25
N GLY A 160 -3.33 19.80 -14.53
CA GLY A 160 -4.52 20.57 -14.90
C GLY A 160 -5.83 19.82 -14.73
N ALA A 161 -5.85 18.79 -13.88
CA ALA A 161 -7.01 17.93 -13.65
C ALA A 161 -7.89 18.39 -12.46
N LEU A 162 -7.50 19.48 -11.83
CA LEU A 162 -8.27 20.13 -10.75
C LEU A 162 -8.53 21.60 -11.09
#